data_791b43ad6f92142039bfd8d8051e1480
#
_entry.id   791b43ad6f92142039bfd8d8051e1480
#
_cell.length_a   1.000
_cell.length_b   1.000
_cell.length_c   1.000
_cell.angle_alpha   90.00
_cell.angle_beta   90.00
_cell.angle_gamma   90.00
#
_symmetry.space_group_name_H-M   'P 1'
#
loop_
_entity.id
_entity.type
_entity.pdbx_description
1 polymer ?
#
loop_
_entity_poly.entity_id
_entity_poly.type
_entity_poly.pdbx_seq_one_letter_code
_entity_poly.pdbx_strand_id
1 'polypeptide(L)'
;DLLYCLSLYNTHITPLAIKAVSPTLNYQPGDIAKIPISFPKQESTKQAIDTITQECIDISKEEWDSRETSWDFTKNELLKHNLDSKIETAYNNYCSYWKEKFYKLHANEEELNKLFIDIYELNDELTPDVDLKDITILKSESIINEDKNIEFKADEIMKQFISYAVGVMFGRYSLDKDGLQIANLGSEILISQMTDETKVSFPIDDDNVIPVLEDDYFSDDIASRIINFVKTTF
;
A
#
# COMPACT_ATOMS: atom_id res chain seq x y z
N ASP A 1 -15.37 1.29 -20.83
CA ASP A 1 -16.36 2.02 -20.02
C ASP A 1 -16.29 1.72 -18.51
N LEU A 2 -15.66 0.62 -18.07
CA LEU A 2 -15.54 0.31 -16.65
C LEU A 2 -14.64 1.32 -15.93
N LEU A 3 -13.48 1.65 -16.48
CA LEU A 3 -12.55 2.65 -15.93
C LEU A 3 -13.22 4.01 -15.81
N TYR A 4 -13.96 4.43 -16.86
CA TYR A 4 -14.71 5.68 -16.85
C TYR A 4 -15.77 5.74 -15.74
N CYS A 5 -16.53 4.68 -15.54
CA CYS A 5 -17.51 4.62 -14.45
C CYS A 5 -16.81 4.62 -13.07
N LEU A 6 -15.71 3.88 -12.94
CA LEU A 6 -14.96 3.83 -11.70
C LEU A 6 -14.43 5.23 -11.32
N SER A 7 -13.84 5.95 -12.29
CA SER A 7 -13.35 7.31 -12.04
C SER A 7 -14.50 8.26 -11.67
N LEU A 8 -15.62 8.26 -12.42
CA LEU A 8 -16.78 9.09 -12.10
C LEU A 8 -17.25 8.89 -10.65
N TYR A 9 -17.34 7.62 -10.22
CA TYR A 9 -17.82 7.30 -8.87
C TYR A 9 -16.86 7.71 -7.76
N ASN A 10 -15.62 7.99 -8.08
CA ASN A 10 -14.61 8.51 -7.14
C ASN A 10 -14.39 10.02 -7.23
N THR A 11 -15.14 10.75 -8.06
CA THR A 11 -15.08 12.23 -8.16
C THR A 11 -16.13 12.93 -7.31
N HIS A 12 -15.98 14.24 -7.16
CA HIS A 12 -16.91 15.12 -6.44
C HIS A 12 -18.33 15.17 -7.04
N ILE A 13 -18.50 14.72 -8.29
CA ILE A 13 -19.81 14.62 -8.96
C ILE A 13 -20.71 13.63 -8.23
N THR A 14 -20.16 12.47 -7.84
CA THR A 14 -20.94 11.40 -7.23
C THR A 14 -21.58 11.77 -5.89
N PRO A 15 -20.88 12.35 -4.91
CA PRO A 15 -21.51 12.84 -3.67
C PRO A 15 -22.58 13.89 -3.89
N LEU A 16 -22.38 14.80 -4.86
CA LEU A 16 -23.38 15.80 -5.23
C LEU A 16 -24.65 15.15 -5.80
N ALA A 17 -24.48 14.25 -6.80
CA ALA A 17 -25.57 13.55 -7.43
C ALA A 17 -26.36 12.67 -6.44
N ILE A 18 -25.66 11.94 -5.57
CA ILE A 18 -26.30 11.08 -4.56
C ILE A 18 -27.13 11.90 -3.57
N LYS A 19 -26.65 13.05 -3.09
CA LYS A 19 -27.43 13.92 -2.21
C LYS A 19 -28.75 14.37 -2.85
N ALA A 20 -28.79 14.57 -4.17
CA ALA A 20 -30.00 14.94 -4.87
C ALA A 20 -30.98 13.76 -5.02
N VAL A 21 -30.48 12.51 -5.14
CA VAL A 21 -31.29 11.31 -5.38
C VAL A 21 -31.76 10.66 -4.08
N SER A 22 -30.88 10.61 -3.06
CA SER A 22 -31.12 9.94 -1.77
C SER A 22 -30.47 10.74 -0.65
N PRO A 23 -31.23 11.61 0.06
CA PRO A 23 -30.71 12.43 1.14
C PRO A 23 -30.46 11.63 2.45
N THR A 24 -30.45 10.30 2.38
CA THR A 24 -30.24 9.41 3.53
C THR A 24 -28.79 8.96 3.65
N LEU A 25 -28.38 8.43 4.82
CA LEU A 25 -27.04 7.91 5.05
C LEU A 25 -26.80 6.54 4.40
N ASN A 26 -27.86 5.83 4.04
CA ASN A 26 -27.78 4.49 3.46
C ASN A 26 -28.16 4.55 1.98
N TYR A 27 -27.21 4.25 1.12
CA TYR A 27 -27.42 4.19 -0.33
C TYR A 27 -27.73 2.76 -0.76
N GLN A 28 -28.73 2.63 -1.61
CA GLN A 28 -29.08 1.37 -2.24
C GLN A 28 -28.51 1.28 -3.65
N PRO A 29 -28.27 0.09 -4.21
CA PRO A 29 -27.82 -0.05 -5.59
C PRO A 29 -28.66 0.70 -6.61
N GLY A 30 -30.00 0.80 -6.34
CA GLY A 30 -30.93 1.57 -7.17
C GLY A 30 -30.72 3.09 -7.12
N ASP A 31 -30.11 3.63 -6.07
CA ASP A 31 -29.81 5.07 -5.99
C ASP A 31 -28.54 5.38 -6.81
N ILE A 32 -27.54 4.52 -6.73
CA ILE A 32 -26.32 4.63 -7.57
C ILE A 32 -26.66 4.52 -9.04
N ALA A 33 -27.58 3.62 -9.41
CA ALA A 33 -28.03 3.43 -10.79
C ALA A 33 -28.78 4.67 -11.39
N LYS A 34 -29.18 5.62 -10.56
CA LYS A 34 -29.83 6.88 -11.01
C LYS A 34 -28.83 7.99 -11.30
N ILE A 35 -27.56 7.84 -10.94
CA ILE A 35 -26.53 8.84 -11.24
C ILE A 35 -26.40 8.93 -12.77
N PRO A 36 -26.61 10.11 -13.37
CA PRO A 36 -26.51 10.26 -14.80
C PRO A 36 -25.04 10.12 -15.24
N ILE A 37 -24.78 9.32 -16.27
CA ILE A 37 -23.45 9.18 -16.85
C ILE A 37 -23.39 10.04 -18.11
N SER A 38 -22.59 11.11 -18.09
CA SER A 38 -22.29 11.95 -19.25
C SER A 38 -20.92 11.58 -19.81
N PHE A 39 -20.83 11.45 -21.13
CA PHE A 39 -19.57 11.17 -21.80
C PHE A 39 -19.00 12.44 -22.43
N PRO A 40 -17.66 12.60 -22.47
CA PRO A 40 -17.03 13.74 -23.09
C PRO A 40 -17.28 13.72 -24.61
N LYS A 41 -17.36 14.92 -25.21
CA LYS A 41 -17.55 15.07 -26.67
C LYS A 41 -16.33 14.60 -27.47
N GLN A 42 -15.15 14.62 -26.86
CA GLN A 42 -13.89 14.26 -27.50
C GLN A 42 -13.40 12.91 -26.96
N GLU A 43 -13.09 11.98 -27.85
CA GLU A 43 -12.54 10.67 -27.49
C GLU A 43 -11.19 10.77 -26.77
N SER A 44 -10.38 11.80 -27.11
CA SER A 44 -9.10 12.07 -26.40
C SER A 44 -9.28 12.35 -24.91
N THR A 45 -10.37 13.05 -24.55
CA THR A 45 -10.68 13.31 -23.13
C THR A 45 -11.03 12.01 -22.39
N LYS A 46 -11.81 11.14 -23.03
CA LYS A 46 -12.14 9.81 -22.47
C LYS A 46 -10.88 8.97 -22.26
N GLN A 47 -9.99 8.95 -23.25
CA GLN A 47 -8.72 8.22 -23.16
C GLN A 47 -7.82 8.78 -22.05
N ALA A 48 -7.78 10.10 -21.86
CA ALA A 48 -7.05 10.73 -20.76
C ALA A 48 -7.62 10.28 -19.41
N ILE A 49 -8.95 10.29 -19.23
CA ILE A 49 -9.63 9.80 -18.02
C ILE A 49 -9.27 8.34 -17.77
N ASP A 50 -9.38 7.47 -18.76
CA ASP A 50 -9.08 6.04 -18.62
C ASP A 50 -7.61 5.82 -18.23
N THR A 51 -6.68 6.60 -18.80
CA THR A 51 -5.24 6.52 -18.47
C THR A 51 -4.96 6.96 -17.03
N ILE A 52 -5.47 8.12 -16.61
CA ILE A 52 -5.28 8.64 -15.24
C ILE A 52 -5.92 7.69 -14.23
N THR A 53 -7.10 7.15 -14.54
CA THR A 53 -7.78 6.17 -13.68
C THR A 53 -6.95 4.91 -13.49
N GLN A 54 -6.34 4.40 -14.58
CA GLN A 54 -5.46 3.23 -14.48
C GLN A 54 -4.23 3.53 -13.61
N GLU A 55 -3.62 4.71 -13.74
CA GLU A 55 -2.53 5.12 -12.86
C GLU A 55 -2.96 5.16 -11.38
N CYS A 56 -4.14 5.67 -11.06
CA CYS A 56 -4.68 5.66 -9.69
C CYS A 56 -4.86 4.23 -9.16
N ILE A 57 -5.39 3.33 -9.99
CA ILE A 57 -5.54 1.91 -9.64
C ILE A 57 -4.17 1.29 -9.37
N ASP A 58 -3.19 1.52 -10.24
CA ASP A 58 -1.85 0.93 -10.14
C ASP A 58 -1.15 1.38 -8.86
N ILE A 59 -1.21 2.69 -8.53
CA ILE A 59 -0.64 3.24 -7.30
C ILE A 59 -1.33 2.64 -6.06
N SER A 60 -2.67 2.58 -6.06
CA SER A 60 -3.43 2.04 -4.93
C SER A 60 -3.22 0.54 -4.73
N LYS A 61 -3.13 -0.22 -5.84
CA LYS A 61 -2.81 -1.64 -5.81
C LYS A 61 -1.40 -1.89 -5.31
N GLU A 62 -0.42 -1.13 -5.78
CA GLU A 62 0.97 -1.24 -5.35
C GLU A 62 1.10 -0.99 -3.83
N GLU A 63 0.41 0.03 -3.29
CA GLU A 63 0.39 0.29 -1.85
C GLU A 63 -0.28 -0.85 -1.07
N TRP A 64 -1.41 -1.35 -1.56
CA TRP A 64 -2.07 -2.51 -0.95
C TRP A 64 -1.18 -3.75 -0.94
N ASP A 65 -0.50 -4.05 -2.06
CA ASP A 65 0.36 -5.22 -2.20
C ASP A 65 1.70 -5.08 -1.45
N SER A 66 2.03 -3.88 -0.99
CA SER A 66 3.16 -3.65 -0.09
C SER A 66 2.93 -4.13 1.35
N ARG A 67 1.69 -4.53 1.68
CA ARG A 67 1.26 -4.93 3.03
C ARG A 67 1.12 -6.44 3.16
N GLU A 68 1.52 -6.98 4.31
CA GLU A 68 1.36 -8.42 4.63
C GLU A 68 -0.09 -8.92 4.63
N THR A 69 -1.06 -8.01 4.61
CA THR A 69 -2.48 -8.32 4.48
C THR A 69 -2.91 -8.65 3.06
N SER A 70 -2.11 -8.29 2.06
CA SER A 70 -2.38 -8.63 0.66
C SER A 70 -1.97 -10.05 0.33
N TRP A 71 -2.76 -10.73 -0.51
CA TRP A 71 -2.39 -12.01 -1.10
C TRP A 71 -1.22 -11.92 -2.09
N ASP A 72 -1.02 -10.74 -2.68
CA ASP A 72 0.04 -10.46 -3.64
C ASP A 72 1.29 -9.86 -2.98
N PHE A 73 1.34 -9.82 -1.61
CA PHE A 73 2.52 -9.38 -0.89
C PHE A 73 3.73 -10.26 -1.20
N THR A 74 4.84 -9.64 -1.55
CA THR A 74 6.07 -10.35 -1.93
C THR A 74 7.17 -10.23 -0.89
N LYS A 75 7.55 -9.01 -0.53
CA LYS A 75 8.68 -8.70 0.35
C LYS A 75 8.45 -7.34 1.03
N ASN A 76 9.03 -7.16 2.21
CA ASN A 76 8.95 -5.87 2.92
C ASN A 76 9.59 -4.75 2.08
N GLU A 77 8.95 -3.59 2.09
CA GLU A 77 9.33 -2.44 1.26
C GLU A 77 10.74 -1.90 1.57
N LEU A 78 11.19 -1.92 2.84
CA LEU A 78 12.56 -1.49 3.16
C LEU A 78 13.61 -2.34 2.45
N LEU A 79 13.34 -3.63 2.23
CA LEU A 79 14.24 -4.51 1.49
C LEU A 79 14.21 -4.23 -0.01
N LYS A 80 13.05 -3.83 -0.56
CA LYS A 80 12.95 -3.42 -1.97
C LYS A 80 13.70 -2.12 -2.25
N HIS A 81 13.75 -1.22 -1.26
CA HIS A 81 14.43 0.08 -1.35
C HIS A 81 15.87 0.09 -0.82
N ASN A 82 16.43 -1.08 -0.48
CA ASN A 82 17.80 -1.23 -0.02
C ASN A 82 18.79 -1.20 -1.20
N LEU A 83 19.51 -0.09 -1.36
CA LEU A 83 20.47 0.11 -2.45
C LEU A 83 21.93 0.06 -2.00
N ASP A 84 22.26 0.31 -0.72
CA ASP A 84 23.62 0.45 -0.19
C ASP A 84 23.87 -0.28 1.13
N SER A 85 23.04 -1.24 1.46
CA SER A 85 23.14 -2.05 2.69
C SER A 85 23.10 -1.20 3.97
N LYS A 86 22.24 -0.16 4.00
CA LYS A 86 21.99 0.65 5.18
C LYS A 86 20.50 0.89 5.36
N ILE A 87 19.99 0.52 6.52
CA ILE A 87 18.57 0.67 6.86
C ILE A 87 18.10 2.13 6.79
N GLU A 88 18.94 3.09 7.18
CA GLU A 88 18.63 4.52 7.08
C GLU A 88 18.44 4.96 5.63
N THR A 89 19.32 4.53 4.72
CA THR A 89 19.19 4.84 3.29
C THR A 89 17.96 4.16 2.70
N ALA A 90 17.69 2.91 3.05
CA ALA A 90 16.49 2.21 2.61
C ALA A 90 15.21 2.92 3.08
N TYR A 91 15.19 3.37 4.35
CA TYR A 91 14.08 4.18 4.88
C TYR A 91 13.89 5.49 4.11
N ASN A 92 14.98 6.24 3.86
CA ASN A 92 14.90 7.50 3.11
C ASN A 92 14.43 7.29 1.67
N ASN A 93 14.90 6.22 1.00
CA ASN A 93 14.46 5.85 -0.35
C ASN A 93 12.98 5.46 -0.36
N TYR A 94 12.54 4.67 0.61
CA TYR A 94 11.14 4.32 0.82
C TYR A 94 10.26 5.57 0.97
N CYS A 95 10.63 6.47 1.88
CA CYS A 95 9.88 7.71 2.10
C CYS A 95 9.82 8.58 0.83
N SER A 96 10.92 8.69 0.09
CA SER A 96 10.99 9.46 -1.14
C SER A 96 10.09 8.88 -2.23
N TYR A 97 10.14 7.55 -2.41
CA TYR A 97 9.33 6.83 -3.39
C TYR A 97 7.83 6.98 -3.11
N TRP A 98 7.41 6.69 -1.89
CA TRP A 98 6.00 6.75 -1.53
C TRP A 98 5.46 8.18 -1.42
N LYS A 99 6.31 9.15 -1.10
CA LYS A 99 5.96 10.57 -1.18
C LYS A 99 5.64 10.98 -2.61
N GLU A 100 6.43 10.55 -3.59
CA GLU A 100 6.17 10.80 -5.01
C GLU A 100 4.84 10.19 -5.46
N LYS A 101 4.61 8.90 -5.12
CA LYS A 101 3.34 8.21 -5.41
C LYS A 101 2.14 8.89 -4.78
N PHE A 102 2.26 9.33 -3.53
CA PHE A 102 1.21 10.04 -2.81
C PHE A 102 0.79 11.33 -3.53
N TYR A 103 1.75 12.18 -3.88
CA TYR A 103 1.43 13.41 -4.59
C TYR A 103 1.00 13.17 -6.05
N LYS A 104 1.48 12.11 -6.68
CA LYS A 104 0.99 11.73 -8.01
C LYS A 104 -0.48 11.30 -7.96
N LEU A 105 -0.87 10.48 -6.98
CA LEU A 105 -2.26 10.10 -6.79
C LEU A 105 -3.14 11.34 -6.52
N HIS A 106 -2.70 12.23 -5.62
CA HIS A 106 -3.40 13.48 -5.34
C HIS A 106 -3.63 14.31 -6.60
N ALA A 107 -2.58 14.55 -7.40
CA ALA A 107 -2.69 15.30 -8.65
C ALA A 107 -3.61 14.62 -9.68
N ASN A 108 -3.59 13.30 -9.74
CA ASN A 108 -4.48 12.51 -10.59
C ASN A 108 -5.96 12.65 -10.18
N GLU A 109 -6.24 12.60 -8.86
CA GLU A 109 -7.60 12.78 -8.35
C GLU A 109 -8.14 14.20 -8.62
N GLU A 110 -7.31 15.23 -8.45
CA GLU A 110 -7.68 16.60 -8.80
C GLU A 110 -7.93 16.78 -10.31
N GLU A 111 -7.10 16.20 -11.17
CA GLU A 111 -7.30 16.27 -12.62
C GLU A 111 -8.56 15.51 -13.06
N LEU A 112 -8.85 14.35 -12.46
CA LEU A 112 -10.11 13.64 -12.70
C LEU A 112 -11.32 14.49 -12.26
N ASN A 113 -11.28 15.08 -11.07
CA ASN A 113 -12.33 15.99 -10.61
C ASN A 113 -12.56 17.12 -11.61
N LYS A 114 -11.49 17.78 -12.05
CA LYS A 114 -11.56 18.87 -13.04
C LYS A 114 -12.20 18.43 -14.35
N LEU A 115 -11.74 17.30 -14.92
CA LEU A 115 -12.29 16.77 -16.17
C LEU A 115 -13.78 16.45 -16.06
N PHE A 116 -14.22 15.83 -14.95
CA PHE A 116 -15.62 15.53 -14.75
C PHE A 116 -16.47 16.77 -14.42
N ILE A 117 -15.96 17.73 -13.66
CA ILE A 117 -16.63 19.02 -13.42
C ILE A 117 -16.91 19.74 -14.75
N ASP A 118 -15.92 19.76 -15.66
CA ASP A 118 -16.06 20.33 -17.00
C ASP A 118 -17.10 19.56 -17.85
N ILE A 119 -17.09 18.22 -17.83
CA ILE A 119 -18.02 17.36 -18.59
C ILE A 119 -19.48 17.59 -18.12
N TYR A 120 -19.67 17.81 -16.81
CA TYR A 120 -21.00 18.03 -16.22
C TYR A 120 -21.39 19.51 -16.15
N GLU A 121 -20.52 20.41 -16.61
CA GLU A 121 -20.71 21.87 -16.59
C GLU A 121 -21.03 22.43 -15.18
N LEU A 122 -20.34 21.90 -14.15
CA LEU A 122 -20.56 22.23 -12.73
C LEU A 122 -19.44 23.11 -12.15
N ASN A 123 -18.74 23.88 -12.97
CA ASN A 123 -17.62 24.74 -12.55
C ASN A 123 -18.01 25.85 -11.56
N ASP A 124 -19.27 26.26 -11.55
CA ASP A 124 -19.78 27.26 -10.59
C ASP A 124 -20.16 26.65 -9.23
N GLU A 125 -20.24 25.32 -9.14
CA GLU A 125 -20.76 24.60 -7.95
C GLU A 125 -19.71 23.74 -7.25
N LEU A 126 -18.68 23.26 -7.97
CA LEU A 126 -17.64 22.35 -7.47
C LEU A 126 -16.25 22.88 -7.79
N THR A 127 -15.30 22.57 -6.90
CA THR A 127 -13.87 22.75 -7.13
C THR A 127 -13.21 21.38 -7.31
N PRO A 128 -12.12 21.29 -8.10
CA PRO A 128 -11.40 20.03 -8.28
C PRO A 128 -10.51 19.67 -7.08
N ASP A 129 -10.30 20.58 -6.14
CA ASP A 129 -9.33 20.46 -5.05
C ASP A 129 -9.63 19.25 -4.16
N VAL A 130 -8.62 18.47 -3.85
CA VAL A 130 -8.67 17.32 -2.93
C VAL A 130 -7.82 17.62 -1.71
N ASP A 131 -8.38 17.48 -0.51
CA ASP A 131 -7.59 17.64 0.71
C ASP A 131 -6.61 16.44 0.83
N LEU A 132 -5.33 16.73 1.10
CA LEU A 132 -4.29 15.68 1.24
C LEU A 132 -4.65 14.60 2.26
N LYS A 133 -5.41 14.96 3.30
CA LYS A 133 -5.91 13.98 4.29
C LYS A 133 -6.93 13.00 3.73
N ASP A 134 -7.57 13.30 2.60
CA ASP A 134 -8.57 12.44 1.97
C ASP A 134 -7.94 11.38 1.06
N ILE A 135 -6.67 11.56 0.65
CA ILE A 135 -5.90 10.53 -0.08
C ILE A 135 -5.83 9.25 0.75
N THR A 136 -6.14 8.12 0.13
CA THR A 136 -6.43 6.88 0.85
C THR A 136 -5.21 6.01 1.13
N ILE A 137 -4.10 6.17 0.39
CA ILE A 137 -2.87 5.41 0.61
C ILE A 137 -2.07 5.91 1.82
N LEU A 138 -1.23 5.07 2.40
CA LEU A 138 -0.28 5.39 3.48
C LEU A 138 -0.90 5.87 4.81
N LYS A 139 -2.20 5.76 5.01
CA LYS A 139 -2.90 6.32 6.19
C LYS A 139 -2.39 5.77 7.53
N SER A 140 -1.95 4.54 7.58
CA SER A 140 -1.43 3.92 8.80
C SER A 140 -0.06 4.47 9.22
N GLU A 141 0.78 4.81 8.25
CA GLU A 141 2.20 5.11 8.44
C GLU A 141 2.60 6.55 8.10
N SER A 142 1.62 7.40 7.84
CA SER A 142 1.87 8.82 7.60
C SER A 142 0.83 9.72 8.27
N ILE A 143 1.16 10.99 8.37
CA ILE A 143 0.26 12.09 8.75
C ILE A 143 0.47 13.25 7.79
N ILE A 144 -0.52 14.11 7.67
CA ILE A 144 -0.37 15.42 7.04
C ILE A 144 -0.07 16.42 8.15
N ASN A 145 1.11 17.04 8.10
CA ASN A 145 1.54 18.02 9.08
C ASN A 145 0.88 19.40 8.87
N GLU A 146 1.15 20.35 9.78
CA GLU A 146 0.58 21.71 9.74
C GLU A 146 0.97 22.48 8.47
N ASP A 147 2.14 22.19 7.88
CA ASP A 147 2.61 22.78 6.63
C ASP A 147 2.02 22.12 5.38
N LYS A 148 1.02 21.27 5.54
CA LYS A 148 0.39 20.49 4.46
C LYS A 148 1.39 19.62 3.69
N ASN A 149 2.28 18.96 4.40
CA ASN A 149 3.19 17.97 3.83
C ASN A 149 2.95 16.60 4.46
N ILE A 150 3.16 15.54 3.67
CA ILE A 150 3.17 14.18 4.21
C ILE A 150 4.42 13.97 5.06
N GLU A 151 4.22 13.42 6.25
CA GLU A 151 5.27 13.04 7.19
C GLU A 151 5.11 11.59 7.57
N PHE A 152 6.18 10.80 7.46
CA PHE A 152 6.17 9.35 7.70
C PHE A 152 6.42 9.03 9.17
N LYS A 153 5.68 8.07 9.70
CA LYS A 153 5.85 7.51 11.04
C LYS A 153 6.88 6.39 10.99
N ALA A 154 8.12 6.69 11.34
CA ALA A 154 9.21 5.73 11.29
C ALA A 154 8.94 4.48 12.14
N ASP A 155 8.28 4.64 13.28
CA ASP A 155 7.92 3.53 14.17
C ASP A 155 6.93 2.55 13.53
N GLU A 156 5.95 3.03 12.77
CA GLU A 156 5.01 2.15 12.06
C GLU A 156 5.68 1.37 10.93
N ILE A 157 6.57 2.03 10.17
CA ILE A 157 7.35 1.38 9.11
C ILE A 157 8.31 0.33 9.71
N MET A 158 8.97 0.64 10.84
CA MET A 158 9.83 -0.31 11.53
C MET A 158 9.04 -1.48 12.14
N LYS A 159 7.82 -1.27 12.64
CA LYS A 159 6.94 -2.36 13.09
C LYS A 159 6.61 -3.33 11.96
N GLN A 160 6.32 -2.83 10.76
CA GLN A 160 6.09 -3.68 9.59
C GLN A 160 7.34 -4.47 9.20
N PHE A 161 8.51 -3.86 9.27
CA PHE A 161 9.78 -4.55 9.02
C PHE A 161 10.04 -5.66 10.05
N ILE A 162 9.80 -5.39 11.34
CA ILE A 162 9.94 -6.39 12.40
C ILE A 162 8.93 -7.53 12.21
N SER A 163 7.68 -7.22 11.86
CA SER A 163 6.66 -8.23 11.55
C SER A 163 7.12 -9.17 10.43
N TYR A 164 7.63 -8.61 9.34
CA TYR A 164 8.20 -9.38 8.24
C TYR A 164 9.39 -10.24 8.69
N ALA A 165 10.32 -9.67 9.47
CA ALA A 165 11.48 -10.40 10.00
C ALA A 165 11.04 -11.61 10.84
N VAL A 166 10.05 -11.43 11.73
CA VAL A 166 9.45 -12.53 12.49
C VAL A 166 8.80 -13.55 11.56
N GLY A 167 8.11 -13.08 10.51
CA GLY A 167 7.55 -13.96 9.49
C GLY A 167 8.60 -14.82 8.78
N VAL A 168 9.79 -14.27 8.52
CA VAL A 168 10.93 -15.03 7.96
C VAL A 168 11.46 -16.05 8.98
N MET A 169 11.59 -15.67 10.25
CA MET A 169 12.04 -16.56 11.32
C MET A 169 11.15 -17.80 11.49
N PHE A 170 9.86 -17.66 11.25
CA PHE A 170 8.90 -18.77 11.28
C PHE A 170 8.57 -19.37 9.91
N GLY A 171 9.34 -19.02 8.88
CA GLY A 171 9.19 -19.58 7.53
C GLY A 171 7.96 -19.13 6.76
N ARG A 172 7.21 -18.13 7.25
CA ARG A 172 6.10 -17.53 6.49
C ARG A 172 6.63 -16.88 5.21
N TYR A 173 7.78 -16.25 5.29
CA TYR A 173 8.49 -15.60 4.19
C TYR A 173 9.93 -16.14 4.09
N SER A 174 10.64 -15.74 3.02
CA SER A 174 12.06 -16.02 2.83
C SER A 174 12.75 -14.79 2.24
N LEU A 175 14.05 -14.60 2.55
CA LEU A 175 14.85 -13.58 1.87
C LEU A 175 15.19 -13.97 0.43
N ASP A 176 15.18 -15.26 0.13
CA ASP A 176 15.61 -15.83 -1.16
C ASP A 176 14.46 -16.03 -2.15
N LYS A 177 13.20 -15.98 -1.68
CA LYS A 177 12.00 -16.18 -2.51
C LYS A 177 10.92 -15.20 -2.11
N ASP A 178 10.31 -14.58 -3.10
CA ASP A 178 9.20 -13.66 -2.90
C ASP A 178 7.92 -14.37 -2.49
N GLY A 179 7.10 -13.67 -1.69
CA GLY A 179 5.78 -14.08 -1.28
C GLY A 179 5.74 -15.13 -0.17
N LEU A 180 4.54 -15.66 0.03
CA LEU A 180 4.25 -16.59 1.11
C LEU A 180 4.86 -17.98 0.83
N GLN A 181 5.64 -18.52 1.77
CA GLN A 181 6.34 -19.80 1.65
C GLN A 181 5.60 -20.93 2.35
N ILE A 182 5.40 -20.83 3.66
CA ILE A 182 4.73 -21.87 4.44
C ILE A 182 3.29 -21.44 4.72
N ALA A 183 2.39 -21.87 3.84
CA ALA A 183 0.95 -21.61 3.96
C ALA A 183 0.10 -22.87 4.13
N ASN A 184 0.65 -24.07 3.83
CA ASN A 184 -0.12 -25.30 3.76
C ASN A 184 0.49 -26.43 4.60
N LEU A 185 -0.37 -27.30 5.10
CA LEU A 185 0.02 -28.60 5.67
C LEU A 185 0.71 -29.44 4.58
N GLY A 186 1.86 -30.03 4.90
CA GLY A 186 2.65 -30.84 3.97
C GLY A 186 3.95 -30.18 3.49
N SER A 187 4.34 -29.06 4.07
CA SER A 187 5.56 -28.32 3.74
C SER A 187 6.84 -28.88 4.39
N GLU A 188 6.86 -30.11 4.88
CA GLU A 188 8.00 -30.71 5.60
C GLU A 188 9.32 -30.64 4.79
N ILE A 189 9.25 -30.89 3.48
CA ILE A 189 10.43 -30.79 2.59
C ILE A 189 10.91 -29.34 2.50
N LEU A 190 10.01 -28.40 2.43
CA LEU A 190 10.30 -26.97 2.37
C LEU A 190 10.93 -26.50 3.69
N ILE A 191 10.37 -26.92 4.82
CA ILE A 191 10.89 -26.64 6.16
C ILE A 191 12.33 -27.14 6.29
N SER A 192 12.62 -28.39 5.93
CA SER A 192 13.97 -28.96 5.99
C SER A 192 14.99 -28.24 5.09
N GLN A 193 14.54 -27.58 4.03
CA GLN A 193 15.39 -26.77 3.17
C GLN A 193 15.62 -25.37 3.76
N MET A 194 14.66 -24.82 4.47
CA MET A 194 14.73 -23.47 5.06
C MET A 194 15.47 -23.42 6.39
N THR A 195 15.65 -24.56 7.07
CA THR A 195 16.49 -24.69 8.28
C THR A 195 17.97 -24.83 7.96
N ASP A 196 18.34 -25.21 6.72
CA ASP A 196 19.73 -25.43 6.34
C ASP A 196 20.44 -24.11 5.98
N GLU A 197 21.24 -23.59 6.91
CA GLU A 197 22.02 -22.33 6.75
C GLU A 197 22.91 -22.31 5.51
N THR A 198 23.25 -23.45 4.93
CA THR A 198 24.04 -23.53 3.71
C THR A 198 23.21 -23.29 2.43
N LYS A 199 21.89 -23.29 2.53
CA LYS A 199 20.95 -23.20 1.42
C LYS A 199 20.08 -21.95 1.39
N VAL A 200 19.99 -21.23 2.52
CA VAL A 200 19.16 -20.04 2.65
C VAL A 200 19.95 -18.89 3.26
N SER A 201 19.62 -17.66 2.86
CA SER A 201 20.25 -16.44 3.38
C SER A 201 19.93 -16.18 4.85
N PHE A 202 18.78 -16.60 5.31
CA PHE A 202 18.36 -16.56 6.72
C PHE A 202 17.56 -17.80 7.07
N PRO A 203 18.04 -18.65 8.01
CA PRO A 203 17.37 -19.89 8.37
C PRO A 203 16.17 -19.63 9.26
N ILE A 204 15.16 -20.48 9.13
CA ILE A 204 14.03 -20.50 10.06
C ILE A 204 14.47 -21.06 11.41
N ASP A 205 13.63 -20.85 12.41
CA ASP A 205 13.82 -21.38 13.74
C ASP A 205 13.63 -22.90 13.75
N ASP A 206 14.50 -23.62 14.48
CA ASP A 206 14.55 -25.10 14.43
C ASP A 206 13.35 -25.76 15.11
N ASP A 207 12.89 -25.19 16.23
CA ASP A 207 11.81 -25.74 17.06
C ASP A 207 10.53 -24.88 17.04
N ASN A 208 10.52 -23.78 16.29
CA ASN A 208 9.46 -22.78 16.21
C ASN A 208 9.15 -22.11 17.57
N VAL A 209 10.14 -21.96 18.44
CA VAL A 209 10.01 -21.29 19.73
C VAL A 209 11.09 -20.24 19.88
N ILE A 210 10.76 -18.99 19.65
CA ILE A 210 11.68 -17.88 19.83
C ILE A 210 11.41 -17.21 21.18
N PRO A 211 12.36 -17.27 22.15
CA PRO A 211 12.20 -16.63 23.46
C PRO A 211 12.07 -15.11 23.34
N VAL A 212 11.19 -14.51 24.16
CA VAL A 212 11.04 -13.06 24.30
C VAL A 212 11.31 -12.71 25.76
N LEU A 213 12.53 -12.33 26.05
CA LEU A 213 13.01 -12.08 27.41
C LEU A 213 13.61 -10.68 27.52
N GLU A 214 13.66 -10.14 28.75
CA GLU A 214 14.31 -8.86 29.04
C GLU A 214 15.85 -8.99 29.13
N ASP A 215 16.34 -10.21 29.38
CA ASP A 215 17.77 -10.51 29.57
C ASP A 215 18.24 -11.54 28.51
N ASP A 216 19.49 -11.46 28.09
CA ASP A 216 20.16 -12.31 27.10
C ASP A 216 20.50 -13.71 27.64
N TYR A 217 19.50 -14.50 28.04
CA TYR A 217 19.71 -15.87 28.51
C TYR A 217 19.91 -16.90 27.41
N PHE A 218 19.34 -16.65 26.26
CA PHE A 218 19.38 -17.58 25.13
C PHE A 218 19.98 -16.90 23.92
N SER A 219 20.79 -17.62 23.16
CA SER A 219 21.44 -17.11 21.94
C SER A 219 20.46 -16.90 20.78
N ASP A 220 19.28 -17.52 20.85
CA ASP A 220 18.20 -17.49 19.87
C ASP A 220 17.01 -16.62 20.30
N ASP A 221 17.20 -15.75 21.27
CA ASP A 221 16.17 -14.79 21.65
C ASP A 221 15.77 -13.87 20.50
N ILE A 222 14.59 -13.26 20.61
CA ILE A 222 14.03 -12.42 19.56
C ILE A 222 14.93 -11.22 19.22
N ALA A 223 15.59 -10.61 20.21
CA ALA A 223 16.45 -9.46 20.02
C ALA A 223 17.71 -9.84 19.23
N SER A 224 18.37 -10.94 19.62
CA SER A 224 19.53 -11.50 18.92
C SER A 224 19.19 -11.89 17.48
N ARG A 225 18.05 -12.53 17.26
CA ARG A 225 17.59 -12.90 15.92
C ARG A 225 17.26 -11.69 15.05
N ILE A 226 16.61 -10.66 15.59
CA ILE A 226 16.36 -9.40 14.84
C ILE A 226 17.67 -8.71 14.47
N ILE A 227 18.65 -8.64 15.39
CA ILE A 227 19.97 -8.07 15.11
C ILE A 227 20.65 -8.84 13.96
N ASN A 228 20.61 -10.17 13.99
CA ASN A 228 21.16 -11.00 12.93
C ASN A 228 20.41 -10.80 11.61
N PHE A 229 19.08 -10.68 11.64
CA PHE A 229 18.28 -10.40 10.47
C PHE A 229 18.68 -9.07 9.82
N VAL A 230 18.80 -8.00 10.62
CA VAL A 230 19.26 -6.69 10.13
C VAL A 230 20.65 -6.79 9.51
N LYS A 231 21.60 -7.47 10.16
CA LYS A 231 22.97 -7.66 9.61
C LYS A 231 23.02 -8.49 8.33
N THR A 232 22.03 -9.36 8.13
CA THR A 232 21.95 -10.17 6.91
C THR A 232 21.32 -9.38 5.75
N THR A 233 20.44 -8.44 6.08
CA THR A 233 19.66 -7.69 5.07
C THR A 233 20.27 -6.35 4.72
N PHE A 234 20.97 -5.71 5.66
CA PHE A 234 21.63 -4.42 5.55
C PHE A 234 23.10 -4.51 5.97
#